data_cfd398caad04df0be8d260828adcb1bc
#
_entry.id   cfd398caad04df0be8d260828adcb1bc
#
_cell.length_a   1.000
_cell.length_b   1.000
_cell.length_c   1.000
_cell.angle_alpha   90.00
_cell.angle_beta   90.00
_cell.angle_gamma   90.00
#
_symmetry.space_group_name_H-M   'P 1'
#
loop_
_entity.id
_entity.type
_entity.pdbx_description
1 polymer ?
#
loop_
_entity_poly.entity_id
_entity_poly.type
_entity_poly.pdbx_seq_one_letter_code
_entity_poly.pdbx_strand_id
1 'polypeptide(L)'
;MAFAAARRRVLTVAALMTLIGAAQAADPVRVGSKIDTEGSLLGNIILQVLNKHGVATVNKIQLGNTQVVRGAITAGELDIYPEYTGNGAFFFNLAGDAAWKNAQAGYEKVKTLDAQKNQLVWLTPAPANNTWTIAVRGDLAQKNQLTSLADLSRYLQQGGTFKLAASAEFIERADALPAFEKAYGFKLQQNQLLSLAGGDTAVTIKAAAQQTSGVNAAMAYGTDGPVAALGLQTLSDPQGVQPIYAPAPVVRAAVLQQYPQIDAWLKPVFSRLDEKTLQALNAKIAVEGQDAKKVAAEWLQQQKLL
;
A
#
# COMPACT_ATOMS: atom_id res chain seq x y z
N MET A 1 -13.08 58.38 80.41
CA MET A 1 -13.96 57.79 79.42
C MET A 1 -13.20 57.81 78.12
N ALA A 2 -12.60 56.67 77.68
CA ALA A 2 -11.85 56.56 76.46
C ALA A 2 -12.32 55.29 75.70
N PHE A 3 -12.94 55.51 74.58
CA PHE A 3 -13.39 54.43 73.68
C PHE A 3 -12.22 53.96 72.80
N ALA A 4 -11.83 52.68 72.96
CA ALA A 4 -10.86 52.01 72.13
C ALA A 4 -11.54 51.46 70.87
N ALA A 5 -11.14 51.94 69.70
CA ALA A 5 -11.58 51.42 68.38
C ALA A 5 -10.69 50.25 67.96
N ALA A 6 -11.23 49.02 67.90
CA ALA A 6 -10.61 47.87 67.42
C ALA A 6 -10.65 47.84 65.86
N ARG A 7 -9.52 47.97 65.20
CA ARG A 7 -9.36 47.75 63.73
C ARG A 7 -9.24 46.24 63.39
N ARG A 8 -10.30 45.66 62.81
CA ARG A 8 -10.25 44.35 62.20
C ARG A 8 -9.48 44.41 60.86
N ARG A 9 -8.35 43.77 60.79
CA ARG A 9 -7.67 43.53 59.54
C ARG A 9 -8.31 42.31 58.91
N VAL A 10 -8.95 42.47 57.73
CA VAL A 10 -9.43 41.42 56.88
C VAL A 10 -8.24 40.97 56.00
N LEU A 11 -7.68 39.76 56.20
CA LEU A 11 -6.73 39.12 55.37
C LEU A 11 -7.50 38.47 54.22
N THR A 12 -7.38 39.06 53.02
CA THR A 12 -7.89 38.46 51.78
C THR A 12 -6.85 37.50 51.29
N VAL A 13 -7.06 36.19 51.48
CA VAL A 13 -6.25 35.14 50.87
C VAL A 13 -6.75 34.96 49.43
N ALA A 14 -6.00 35.47 48.45
CA ALA A 14 -6.21 35.19 47.02
C ALA A 14 -5.73 33.77 46.74
N ALA A 15 -6.64 32.81 46.60
CA ALA A 15 -6.35 31.49 46.15
C ALA A 15 -6.08 31.54 44.62
N LEU A 16 -4.81 31.46 44.23
CA LEU A 16 -4.39 31.23 42.84
C LEU A 16 -4.76 29.79 42.49
N MET A 17 -5.91 29.54 41.88
CA MET A 17 -6.23 28.29 41.23
C MET A 17 -5.39 28.20 39.93
N THR A 18 -4.27 27.54 39.99
CA THR A 18 -3.54 27.06 38.79
C THR A 18 -4.42 26.00 38.14
N LEU A 19 -5.12 26.37 37.08
CA LEU A 19 -5.72 25.42 36.13
C LEU A 19 -4.55 24.63 35.46
N ILE A 20 -4.18 23.50 36.08
CA ILE A 20 -3.40 22.49 35.41
C ILE A 20 -4.37 21.85 34.39
N GLY A 21 -4.41 22.40 33.18
CA GLY A 21 -5.06 21.73 32.07
C GLY A 21 -4.42 20.36 31.93
N ALA A 22 -5.15 19.31 32.31
CA ALA A 22 -4.76 17.95 31.97
C ALA A 22 -4.59 17.90 30.46
N ALA A 23 -3.36 17.88 29.98
CA ALA A 23 -3.07 17.60 28.59
C ALA A 23 -3.64 16.21 28.34
N GLN A 24 -4.80 16.15 27.72
CA GLN A 24 -5.44 14.91 27.32
C GLN A 24 -4.47 14.25 26.36
N ALA A 25 -3.91 13.10 26.76
CA ALA A 25 -3.02 12.34 25.89
C ALA A 25 -3.78 12.08 24.58
N ALA A 26 -3.16 12.48 23.48
CA ALA A 26 -3.76 12.27 22.16
C ALA A 26 -3.97 10.78 21.93
N ASP A 27 -5.11 10.42 21.33
CA ASP A 27 -5.39 9.02 20.98
C ASP A 27 -4.27 8.46 20.09
N PRO A 28 -3.84 7.21 20.30
CA PRO A 28 -2.79 6.61 19.50
C PRO A 28 -3.24 6.44 18.05
N VAL A 29 -2.33 6.72 17.10
CA VAL A 29 -2.57 6.60 15.67
C VAL A 29 -2.59 5.13 15.24
N ARG A 30 -3.69 4.67 14.67
CA ARG A 30 -3.86 3.30 14.17
C ARG A 30 -3.27 3.19 12.76
N VAL A 31 -2.13 2.51 12.67
CA VAL A 31 -1.39 2.30 11.42
C VAL A 31 -1.77 0.95 10.82
N GLY A 32 -2.37 0.95 9.65
CA GLY A 32 -2.76 -0.27 8.93
C GLY A 32 -1.92 -0.53 7.69
N SER A 33 -2.16 -1.68 7.08
CA SER A 33 -1.70 -1.99 5.73
C SER A 33 -2.52 -3.11 5.09
N LYS A 34 -2.32 -3.29 3.79
CA LYS A 34 -2.78 -4.50 3.10
C LYS A 34 -2.02 -5.72 3.59
N ILE A 35 -2.55 -6.91 3.25
CA ILE A 35 -2.02 -8.20 3.74
C ILE A 35 -0.72 -8.63 3.06
N ASP A 36 -0.41 -8.04 1.88
CA ASP A 36 0.75 -8.39 1.07
C ASP A 36 2.09 -7.97 1.69
N THR A 37 3.17 -8.51 1.14
CA THR A 37 4.54 -8.28 1.58
C THR A 37 4.90 -6.78 1.59
N GLU A 38 4.61 -6.05 0.50
CA GLU A 38 4.93 -4.62 0.42
C GLU A 38 4.06 -3.79 1.36
N GLY A 39 2.79 -4.14 1.52
CA GLY A 39 1.91 -3.54 2.51
C GLY A 39 2.48 -3.66 3.92
N SER A 40 2.98 -4.84 4.29
CA SER A 40 3.64 -5.06 5.57
C SER A 40 4.92 -4.21 5.73
N LEU A 41 5.76 -4.14 4.71
CA LEU A 41 6.96 -3.30 4.70
C LEU A 41 6.62 -1.82 4.91
N LEU A 42 5.78 -1.27 4.06
CA LEU A 42 5.40 0.16 4.07
C LEU A 42 4.65 0.55 5.34
N GLY A 43 3.78 -0.32 5.84
CA GLY A 43 3.10 -0.12 7.13
C GLY A 43 4.07 -0.05 8.29
N ASN A 44 5.09 -0.93 8.33
CA ASN A 44 6.15 -0.90 9.34
C ASN A 44 7.04 0.33 9.22
N ILE A 45 7.32 0.81 8.01
CA ILE A 45 8.04 2.06 7.78
C ILE A 45 7.27 3.23 8.40
N ILE A 46 5.98 3.37 8.09
CA ILE A 46 5.13 4.44 8.64
C ILE A 46 5.11 4.37 10.17
N LEU A 47 4.86 3.19 10.73
CA LEU A 47 4.77 2.97 12.17
C LEU A 47 6.06 3.39 12.89
N GLN A 48 7.23 3.00 12.36
CA GLN A 48 8.52 3.31 12.97
C GLN A 48 8.86 4.81 12.87
N VAL A 49 8.56 5.45 11.76
CA VAL A 49 8.74 6.90 11.60
C VAL A 49 7.87 7.68 12.59
N LEU A 50 6.59 7.32 12.74
CA LEU A 50 5.70 7.97 13.71
C LEU A 50 6.20 7.78 15.14
N ASN A 51 6.59 6.56 15.52
CA ASN A 51 7.13 6.27 16.85
C ASN A 51 8.43 7.04 17.15
N LYS A 52 9.32 7.18 16.16
CA LYS A 52 10.53 7.99 16.28
C LYS A 52 10.23 9.44 16.68
N HIS A 53 9.14 9.98 16.16
CA HIS A 53 8.69 11.35 16.45
C HIS A 53 7.76 11.45 17.68
N GLY A 54 7.69 10.40 18.50
CA GLY A 54 6.94 10.39 19.77
C GLY A 54 5.43 10.24 19.62
N VAL A 55 4.94 9.88 18.41
CA VAL A 55 3.52 9.59 18.21
C VAL A 55 3.22 8.17 18.71
N ALA A 56 2.32 8.04 19.67
CA ALA A 56 1.82 6.75 20.10
C ALA A 56 1.06 6.06 18.94
N THR A 57 1.34 4.79 18.68
CA THR A 57 0.73 4.05 17.56
C THR A 57 0.10 2.75 18.00
N VAL A 58 -0.94 2.32 17.27
CA VAL A 58 -1.52 0.99 17.33
C VAL A 58 -1.25 0.28 16.01
N ASN A 59 -0.67 -0.90 16.07
CA ASN A 59 -0.35 -1.71 14.89
C ASN A 59 -1.59 -2.49 14.42
N LYS A 60 -2.01 -2.20 13.18
CA LYS A 60 -3.07 -2.88 12.41
C LYS A 60 -2.56 -3.31 11.02
N ILE A 61 -1.24 -3.57 10.92
CA ILE A 61 -0.60 -4.00 9.68
C ILE A 61 -1.13 -5.38 9.26
N GLN A 62 -1.22 -5.63 7.95
CA GLN A 62 -1.76 -6.86 7.34
C GLN A 62 -3.23 -7.11 7.66
N LEU A 63 -4.04 -6.06 7.67
CA LEU A 63 -5.47 -6.13 8.01
C LEU A 63 -6.31 -6.92 7.00
N GLY A 64 -5.99 -6.84 5.71
CA GLY A 64 -6.74 -7.53 4.66
C GLY A 64 -6.43 -7.00 3.25
N ASN A 65 -7.32 -7.31 2.31
CA ASN A 65 -7.22 -6.83 0.92
C ASN A 65 -7.59 -5.34 0.80
N THR A 66 -7.55 -4.81 -0.43
CA THR A 66 -7.84 -3.41 -0.75
C THR A 66 -9.19 -2.94 -0.19
N GLN A 67 -10.25 -3.74 -0.35
CA GLN A 67 -11.60 -3.35 0.10
C GLN A 67 -11.69 -3.29 1.63
N VAL A 68 -11.08 -4.25 2.33
CA VAL A 68 -11.09 -4.31 3.80
C VAL A 68 -10.36 -3.09 4.39
N VAL A 69 -9.16 -2.80 3.92
CA VAL A 69 -8.36 -1.68 4.44
C VAL A 69 -9.00 -0.33 4.09
N ARG A 70 -9.53 -0.21 2.87
CA ARG A 70 -10.27 0.98 2.44
C ARG A 70 -11.51 1.23 3.30
N GLY A 71 -12.29 0.17 3.57
CA GLY A 71 -13.44 0.23 4.47
C GLY A 71 -13.06 0.69 5.87
N ALA A 72 -11.99 0.13 6.44
CA ALA A 72 -11.53 0.45 7.78
C ALA A 72 -11.12 1.92 7.94
N ILE A 73 -10.39 2.51 6.98
CA ILE A 73 -9.99 3.92 7.08
C ILE A 73 -11.18 4.87 6.88
N THR A 74 -12.11 4.55 5.96
CA THR A 74 -13.30 5.38 5.75
C THR A 74 -14.28 5.28 6.90
N ALA A 75 -14.35 4.15 7.60
CA ALA A 75 -15.12 3.98 8.84
C ALA A 75 -14.44 4.60 10.07
N GLY A 76 -13.20 5.07 9.95
CA GLY A 76 -12.43 5.62 11.07
C GLY A 76 -11.85 4.57 12.01
N GLU A 77 -11.73 3.32 11.59
CA GLU A 77 -11.09 2.21 12.32
C GLU A 77 -9.57 2.18 12.11
N LEU A 78 -9.08 2.81 11.05
CA LEU A 78 -7.69 3.13 10.79
C LEU A 78 -7.49 4.64 10.69
N ASP A 79 -6.27 5.11 10.91
CA ASP A 79 -5.89 6.51 10.87
C ASP A 79 -4.93 6.83 9.72
N ILE A 80 -4.04 5.89 9.38
CA ILE A 80 -3.08 5.99 8.29
C ILE A 80 -2.73 4.61 7.75
N TYR A 81 -2.55 4.49 6.44
CA TYR A 81 -2.04 3.28 5.79
C TYR A 81 -1.36 3.61 4.44
N PRO A 82 -0.47 2.75 3.91
CA PRO A 82 0.03 2.88 2.56
C PRO A 82 -1.02 2.41 1.55
N GLU A 83 -1.33 3.24 0.57
CA GLU A 83 -2.24 2.93 -0.54
C GLU A 83 -1.58 3.33 -1.87
N TYR A 84 -2.15 2.91 -2.98
CA TYR A 84 -1.59 3.10 -4.32
C TYR A 84 -2.50 3.99 -5.15
N THR A 85 -1.93 5.00 -5.80
CA THR A 85 -2.68 6.05 -6.51
C THR A 85 -3.66 5.50 -7.55
N GLY A 86 -3.28 4.43 -8.26
CA GLY A 86 -4.12 3.78 -9.27
C GLY A 86 -5.42 3.18 -8.74
N ASN A 87 -5.48 2.84 -7.45
CA ASN A 87 -6.73 2.40 -6.84
C ASN A 87 -7.81 3.47 -6.80
N GLY A 88 -7.48 4.74 -7.04
CA GLY A 88 -8.47 5.78 -7.27
C GLY A 88 -9.41 5.47 -8.43
N ALA A 89 -8.93 4.82 -9.48
CA ALA A 89 -9.76 4.34 -10.59
C ALA A 89 -10.88 3.42 -10.12
N PHE A 90 -10.55 2.50 -9.21
CA PHE A 90 -11.49 1.56 -8.61
C PHE A 90 -12.40 2.22 -7.55
N PHE A 91 -11.83 2.97 -6.61
CA PHE A 91 -12.60 3.59 -5.51
C PHE A 91 -13.69 4.54 -5.99
N PHE A 92 -13.47 5.20 -7.11
CA PHE A 92 -14.37 6.23 -7.64
C PHE A 92 -15.12 5.82 -8.94
N ASN A 93 -14.98 4.55 -9.36
CA ASN A 93 -15.59 4.04 -10.60
C ASN A 93 -15.17 4.83 -11.86
N LEU A 94 -13.89 5.18 -11.96
CA LEU A 94 -13.32 6.02 -13.02
C LEU A 94 -12.23 5.28 -13.82
N ALA A 95 -12.36 3.96 -14.01
CA ALA A 95 -11.34 3.13 -14.67
C ALA A 95 -10.96 3.61 -16.09
N GLY A 96 -11.90 4.23 -16.82
CA GLY A 96 -11.66 4.74 -18.17
C GLY A 96 -10.95 6.12 -18.25
N ASP A 97 -10.61 6.75 -17.12
CA ASP A 97 -10.02 8.08 -17.13
C ASP A 97 -8.51 8.04 -17.42
N ALA A 98 -8.09 8.83 -18.42
CA ALA A 98 -6.69 8.89 -18.88
C ALA A 98 -5.71 9.37 -17.79
N ALA A 99 -6.18 10.09 -16.78
CA ALA A 99 -5.33 10.55 -15.68
C ALA A 99 -4.59 9.39 -14.98
N TRP A 100 -5.20 8.21 -14.90
CA TRP A 100 -4.59 7.04 -14.26
C TRP A 100 -3.37 6.47 -14.98
N LYS A 101 -3.13 6.88 -16.24
CA LYS A 101 -1.97 6.48 -17.04
C LYS A 101 -0.76 7.40 -16.85
N ASN A 102 -0.89 8.44 -16.02
CA ASN A 102 0.18 9.38 -15.69
C ASN A 102 0.30 9.48 -14.17
N ALA A 103 1.50 9.31 -13.63
CA ALA A 103 1.74 9.26 -12.19
C ALA A 103 1.28 10.53 -11.46
N GLN A 104 1.64 11.72 -12.01
CA GLN A 104 1.26 12.99 -11.40
C GLN A 104 -0.25 13.26 -11.52
N ALA A 105 -0.82 13.06 -12.72
CA ALA A 105 -2.25 13.30 -12.94
C ALA A 105 -3.12 12.35 -12.10
N GLY A 106 -2.75 11.07 -12.00
CA GLY A 106 -3.44 10.08 -11.15
C GLY A 106 -3.38 10.43 -9.68
N TYR A 107 -2.19 10.83 -9.21
CA TYR A 107 -2.00 11.29 -7.82
C TYR A 107 -2.87 12.51 -7.49
N GLU A 108 -2.81 13.57 -8.29
CA GLU A 108 -3.61 14.79 -8.04
C GLU A 108 -5.12 14.49 -8.09
N LYS A 109 -5.53 13.60 -8.97
CA LYS A 109 -6.93 13.20 -9.09
C LYS A 109 -7.41 12.44 -7.87
N VAL A 110 -6.71 11.41 -7.43
CA VAL A 110 -7.13 10.63 -6.25
C VAL A 110 -7.09 11.49 -4.99
N LYS A 111 -6.05 12.30 -4.82
CA LYS A 111 -5.90 13.24 -3.70
C LYS A 111 -7.09 14.19 -3.60
N THR A 112 -7.51 14.79 -4.73
CA THR A 112 -8.65 15.71 -4.77
C THR A 112 -9.96 15.00 -4.43
N LEU A 113 -10.21 13.85 -5.05
CA LEU A 113 -11.44 13.09 -4.86
C LEU A 113 -11.59 12.59 -3.41
N ASP A 114 -10.51 12.08 -2.82
CA ASP A 114 -10.52 11.58 -1.45
C ASP A 114 -10.65 12.68 -0.40
N ALA A 115 -10.00 13.81 -0.61
CA ALA A 115 -10.15 14.95 0.28
C ALA A 115 -11.60 15.44 0.33
N GLN A 116 -12.25 15.52 -0.83
CA GLN A 116 -13.62 16.01 -0.95
C GLN A 116 -14.67 15.02 -0.42
N LYS A 117 -14.49 13.73 -0.72
CA LYS A 117 -15.54 12.71 -0.44
C LYS A 117 -15.36 12.00 0.89
N ASN A 118 -14.11 11.81 1.34
CA ASN A 118 -13.79 10.93 2.48
C ASN A 118 -12.96 11.60 3.56
N GLN A 119 -12.56 12.87 3.39
CA GLN A 119 -11.66 13.58 4.31
C GLN A 119 -10.33 12.83 4.53
N LEU A 120 -9.85 12.17 3.45
CA LEU A 120 -8.57 11.48 3.41
C LEU A 120 -7.55 12.33 2.65
N VAL A 121 -6.35 12.41 3.19
CA VAL A 121 -5.26 13.18 2.62
C VAL A 121 -4.19 12.22 2.11
N TRP A 122 -3.90 12.28 0.82
CA TRP A 122 -2.81 11.57 0.19
C TRP A 122 -1.53 12.38 0.34
N LEU A 123 -0.52 11.81 0.99
CA LEU A 123 0.79 12.43 1.17
C LEU A 123 1.68 12.16 -0.05
N THR A 124 2.96 12.59 0.02
CA THR A 124 3.92 12.44 -1.08
C THR A 124 4.05 10.97 -1.51
N PRO A 125 3.81 10.63 -2.79
CA PRO A 125 3.97 9.28 -3.28
C PRO A 125 5.43 8.90 -3.49
N ALA A 126 5.71 7.60 -3.43
CA ALA A 126 6.98 7.02 -3.84
C ALA A 126 7.13 7.02 -5.37
N PRO A 127 8.34 7.19 -5.92
CA PRO A 127 8.60 7.15 -7.36
C PRO A 127 8.72 5.69 -7.85
N ALA A 128 7.67 4.90 -7.65
CA ALA A 128 7.57 3.49 -8.02
C ALA A 128 6.20 3.20 -8.62
N ASN A 129 6.10 2.11 -9.36
CA ASN A 129 4.85 1.64 -9.95
C ASN A 129 4.58 0.19 -9.56
N ASN A 130 3.80 -0.03 -8.52
CA ASN A 130 3.31 -1.33 -8.08
C ASN A 130 2.12 -1.79 -8.96
N THR A 131 2.31 -1.78 -10.29
CA THR A 131 1.25 -2.15 -11.22
C THR A 131 1.03 -3.65 -11.25
N TRP A 132 -0.21 -4.09 -11.42
CA TRP A 132 -0.49 -5.49 -11.69
C TRP A 132 0.12 -5.95 -13.02
N THR A 133 0.72 -7.13 -12.97
CA THR A 133 1.25 -7.82 -14.14
C THR A 133 1.02 -9.33 -14.02
N ILE A 134 1.26 -10.04 -15.11
CA ILE A 134 1.36 -11.50 -15.13
C ILE A 134 2.82 -11.87 -15.31
N ALA A 135 3.34 -12.67 -14.39
CA ALA A 135 4.66 -13.28 -14.52
C ALA A 135 4.51 -14.74 -14.95
N VAL A 136 5.35 -15.19 -15.85
CA VAL A 136 5.41 -16.59 -16.31
C VAL A 136 6.74 -17.21 -15.94
N ARG A 137 6.78 -18.53 -15.83
CA ARG A 137 8.06 -19.24 -15.64
C ARG A 137 9.04 -18.89 -16.76
N GLY A 138 10.31 -18.69 -16.42
CA GLY A 138 11.35 -18.33 -17.37
C GLY A 138 11.57 -19.38 -18.47
N ASP A 139 11.46 -20.67 -18.14
CA ASP A 139 11.55 -21.76 -19.13
C ASP A 139 10.38 -21.72 -20.13
N LEU A 140 9.15 -21.43 -19.66
CA LEU A 140 7.98 -21.24 -20.51
C LEU A 140 8.14 -20.00 -21.41
N ALA A 141 8.59 -18.88 -20.82
CA ALA A 141 8.83 -17.62 -21.53
C ALA A 141 9.86 -17.81 -22.65
N GLN A 142 11.00 -18.41 -22.34
CA GLN A 142 12.07 -18.64 -23.31
C GLN A 142 11.64 -19.56 -24.44
N LYS A 143 11.01 -20.71 -24.10
CA LYS A 143 10.58 -21.70 -25.09
C LYS A 143 9.56 -21.15 -26.09
N ASN A 144 8.67 -20.27 -25.64
CA ASN A 144 7.53 -19.78 -26.43
C ASN A 144 7.65 -18.28 -26.78
N GLN A 145 8.80 -17.66 -26.52
CA GLN A 145 9.08 -16.24 -26.78
C GLN A 145 8.01 -15.32 -26.18
N LEU A 146 7.62 -15.58 -24.91
CA LEU A 146 6.64 -14.78 -24.19
C LEU A 146 7.33 -13.59 -23.51
N THR A 147 7.14 -12.41 -24.03
CA THR A 147 7.70 -11.14 -23.49
C THR A 147 6.64 -10.13 -23.14
N SER A 148 5.42 -10.32 -23.64
CA SER A 148 4.30 -9.40 -23.47
C SER A 148 2.97 -10.13 -23.31
N LEU A 149 1.95 -9.41 -22.86
CA LEU A 149 0.55 -9.91 -22.82
C LEU A 149 0.00 -10.20 -24.23
N ALA A 150 0.51 -9.53 -25.27
CA ALA A 150 0.18 -9.83 -26.64
C ALA A 150 0.74 -11.21 -27.07
N ASP A 151 1.95 -11.55 -26.62
CA ASP A 151 2.54 -12.87 -26.85
C ASP A 151 1.77 -13.97 -26.11
N LEU A 152 1.35 -13.68 -24.86
CA LEU A 152 0.50 -14.60 -24.09
C LEU A 152 -0.81 -14.88 -24.82
N SER A 153 -1.49 -13.84 -25.32
CA SER A 153 -2.73 -14.01 -26.08
C SER A 153 -2.52 -14.95 -27.28
N ARG A 154 -1.48 -14.72 -28.07
CA ARG A 154 -1.13 -15.57 -29.20
C ARG A 154 -0.84 -17.01 -28.77
N TYR A 155 -0.08 -17.21 -27.71
CA TYR A 155 0.23 -18.53 -27.15
C TYR A 155 -1.03 -19.30 -26.72
N LEU A 156 -1.97 -18.62 -26.05
CA LEU A 156 -3.24 -19.21 -25.63
C LEU A 156 -4.13 -19.60 -26.83
N GLN A 157 -4.18 -18.75 -27.87
CA GLN A 157 -4.93 -19.04 -29.11
C GLN A 157 -4.39 -20.25 -29.86
N GLN A 158 -3.11 -20.55 -29.73
CA GLN A 158 -2.46 -21.72 -30.28
C GLN A 158 -2.60 -23.01 -29.42
N GLY A 159 -3.40 -22.93 -28.34
CA GLY A 159 -3.63 -24.06 -27.44
C GLY A 159 -2.52 -24.25 -26.41
N GLY A 160 -1.73 -23.24 -26.14
CA GLY A 160 -0.65 -23.27 -25.14
C GLY A 160 -1.14 -23.61 -23.74
N THR A 161 -0.41 -24.50 -23.05
CA THR A 161 -0.73 -24.90 -21.68
C THR A 161 -0.43 -23.77 -20.71
N PHE A 162 -1.45 -23.24 -20.07
CA PHE A 162 -1.35 -22.08 -19.17
C PHE A 162 -2.26 -22.24 -17.95
N LYS A 163 -1.70 -22.00 -16.77
CA LYS A 163 -2.47 -21.92 -15.52
C LYS A 163 -1.90 -20.84 -14.61
N LEU A 164 -2.73 -19.90 -14.22
CA LEU A 164 -2.41 -18.71 -13.44
C LEU A 164 -2.77 -18.91 -11.97
N ALA A 165 -1.82 -18.71 -11.07
CA ALA A 165 -2.11 -18.46 -9.65
C ALA A 165 -2.35 -16.97 -9.44
N ALA A 166 -3.50 -16.61 -8.85
CA ALA A 166 -3.87 -15.23 -8.63
C ALA A 166 -4.79 -15.06 -7.41
N SER A 167 -4.88 -13.85 -6.88
CA SER A 167 -5.86 -13.54 -5.84
C SER A 167 -7.27 -13.48 -6.42
N ALA A 168 -8.28 -13.74 -5.58
CA ALA A 168 -9.68 -13.55 -5.96
C ALA A 168 -9.93 -12.10 -6.41
N GLU A 169 -9.33 -11.12 -5.73
CA GLU A 169 -9.41 -9.70 -6.11
C GLU A 169 -8.94 -9.47 -7.56
N PHE A 170 -7.79 -10.01 -7.95
CA PHE A 170 -7.26 -9.86 -9.31
C PHE A 170 -8.15 -10.55 -10.36
N ILE A 171 -8.68 -11.72 -10.04
CA ILE A 171 -9.53 -12.50 -10.95
C ILE A 171 -10.87 -11.81 -11.21
N GLU A 172 -11.46 -11.21 -10.19
CA GLU A 172 -12.84 -10.72 -10.23
C GLU A 172 -12.97 -9.23 -10.53
N ARG A 173 -11.97 -8.44 -10.16
CA ARG A 173 -12.00 -6.99 -10.31
C ARG A 173 -11.95 -6.57 -11.79
N ALA A 174 -12.93 -5.80 -12.23
CA ALA A 174 -13.13 -5.44 -13.63
C ALA A 174 -11.93 -4.73 -14.29
N ASP A 175 -11.13 -4.01 -13.50
CA ASP A 175 -9.93 -3.28 -13.93
C ASP A 175 -8.63 -4.08 -13.80
N ALA A 176 -8.68 -5.37 -13.43
CA ALA A 176 -7.54 -6.27 -13.27
C ALA A 176 -7.49 -7.33 -14.39
N LEU A 177 -7.57 -8.62 -14.07
CA LEU A 177 -7.55 -9.69 -15.09
C LEU A 177 -8.60 -9.52 -16.19
N PRO A 178 -9.87 -9.19 -15.90
CA PRO A 178 -10.86 -8.95 -16.94
C PRO A 178 -10.48 -7.82 -17.91
N ALA A 179 -9.79 -6.78 -17.46
CA ALA A 179 -9.29 -5.72 -18.34
C ALA A 179 -8.18 -6.21 -19.27
N PHE A 180 -7.23 -7.02 -18.78
CA PHE A 180 -6.23 -7.67 -19.62
C PHE A 180 -6.87 -8.61 -20.65
N GLU A 181 -7.79 -9.45 -20.23
CA GLU A 181 -8.50 -10.38 -21.11
C GLU A 181 -9.19 -9.65 -22.25
N LYS A 182 -9.91 -8.57 -21.94
CA LYS A 182 -10.62 -7.73 -22.92
C LYS A 182 -9.64 -7.04 -23.88
N ALA A 183 -8.58 -6.45 -23.38
CA ALA A 183 -7.64 -5.66 -24.18
C ALA A 183 -6.82 -6.55 -25.14
N TYR A 184 -6.41 -7.71 -24.67
CA TYR A 184 -5.56 -8.61 -25.43
C TYR A 184 -6.30 -9.74 -26.14
N GLY A 185 -7.62 -9.83 -25.98
CA GLY A 185 -8.47 -10.79 -26.72
C GLY A 185 -8.25 -12.25 -26.32
N PHE A 186 -8.04 -12.50 -25.03
CA PHE A 186 -8.04 -13.87 -24.49
C PHE A 186 -9.02 -14.00 -23.33
N LYS A 187 -9.33 -15.24 -22.94
CA LYS A 187 -10.17 -15.53 -21.76
C LYS A 187 -9.65 -16.78 -21.08
N LEU A 188 -9.29 -16.69 -19.80
CA LEU A 188 -8.92 -17.85 -19.01
C LEU A 188 -10.15 -18.60 -18.52
N GLN A 189 -10.10 -19.91 -18.64
CA GLN A 189 -11.16 -20.79 -18.13
C GLN A 189 -10.92 -21.09 -16.64
N GLN A 190 -11.95 -21.55 -15.94
CA GLN A 190 -11.88 -21.86 -14.51
C GLN A 190 -10.74 -22.85 -14.17
N ASN A 191 -10.51 -23.84 -15.00
CA ASN A 191 -9.42 -24.83 -14.82
C ASN A 191 -8.02 -24.26 -15.08
N GLN A 192 -7.93 -23.09 -15.69
CA GLN A 192 -6.68 -22.32 -15.90
C GLN A 192 -6.38 -21.33 -14.76
N LEU A 193 -7.19 -21.32 -13.72
CA LEU A 193 -7.05 -20.44 -12.57
C LEU A 193 -6.82 -21.24 -11.29
N LEU A 194 -5.86 -20.82 -10.48
CA LEU A 194 -5.72 -21.19 -9.07
C LEU A 194 -6.01 -19.92 -8.25
N SER A 195 -7.23 -19.81 -7.75
CA SER A 195 -7.65 -18.68 -6.92
C SER A 195 -7.16 -18.83 -5.49
N LEU A 196 -6.51 -17.80 -4.97
CA LEU A 196 -6.00 -17.72 -3.61
C LEU A 196 -6.74 -16.60 -2.87
N ALA A 197 -7.13 -16.86 -1.63
CA ALA A 197 -7.93 -15.92 -0.84
C ALA A 197 -7.20 -14.62 -0.48
N GLY A 198 -5.87 -14.68 -0.31
CA GLY A 198 -5.04 -13.50 -0.02
C GLY A 198 -4.54 -12.79 -1.26
N GLY A 199 -4.15 -11.54 -1.11
CA GLY A 199 -3.55 -10.72 -2.18
C GLY A 199 -2.03 -10.78 -2.23
N ASP A 200 -1.38 -11.65 -1.47
CA ASP A 200 0.08 -11.73 -1.38
C ASP A 200 0.68 -12.45 -2.60
N THR A 201 1.39 -11.67 -3.42
CA THR A 201 2.06 -12.17 -4.64
C THR A 201 3.26 -13.08 -4.36
N ALA A 202 3.84 -13.04 -3.16
CA ALA A 202 4.86 -14.01 -2.77
C ALA A 202 4.32 -15.45 -2.85
N VAL A 203 3.04 -15.66 -2.52
CA VAL A 203 2.39 -16.97 -2.61
C VAL A 203 2.11 -17.37 -4.06
N THR A 204 1.60 -16.45 -4.90
CA THR A 204 1.31 -16.72 -6.31
C THR A 204 2.58 -17.02 -7.11
N ILE A 205 3.63 -16.22 -6.89
CA ILE A 205 4.95 -16.37 -7.54
C ILE A 205 5.59 -17.71 -7.13
N LYS A 206 5.55 -18.04 -5.83
CA LYS A 206 6.05 -19.33 -5.34
C LYS A 206 5.27 -20.52 -5.92
N ALA A 207 3.94 -20.41 -6.03
CA ALA A 207 3.11 -21.45 -6.64
C ALA A 207 3.50 -21.69 -8.10
N ALA A 208 3.77 -20.65 -8.89
CA ALA A 208 4.23 -20.76 -10.26
C ALA A 208 5.65 -21.33 -10.36
N ALA A 209 6.58 -20.86 -9.51
CA ALA A 209 7.95 -21.36 -9.48
C ALA A 209 8.00 -22.87 -9.19
N GLN A 210 7.18 -23.34 -8.25
CA GLN A 210 7.09 -24.75 -7.84
C GLN A 210 6.12 -25.60 -8.67
N GLN A 211 5.43 -25.01 -9.64
CA GLN A 211 4.40 -25.67 -10.46
C GLN A 211 3.27 -26.33 -9.60
N THR A 212 2.94 -25.72 -8.46
CA THR A 212 1.90 -26.23 -7.58
C THR A 212 0.58 -26.37 -8.34
N SER A 213 -0.02 -27.55 -8.32
CA SER A 213 -1.25 -27.87 -9.08
C SER A 213 -1.18 -27.55 -10.58
N GLY A 214 0.01 -27.62 -11.19
CA GLY A 214 0.23 -27.34 -12.60
C GLY A 214 0.28 -25.85 -12.97
N VAL A 215 0.36 -24.95 -11.98
CA VAL A 215 0.51 -23.50 -12.20
C VAL A 215 1.86 -23.21 -12.86
N ASN A 216 1.86 -22.38 -13.90
CA ASN A 216 3.05 -21.96 -14.61
C ASN A 216 3.13 -20.44 -14.85
N ALA A 217 2.16 -19.73 -14.28
CA ALA A 217 2.09 -18.26 -14.27
C ALA A 217 1.56 -17.74 -12.94
N ALA A 218 1.90 -16.51 -12.60
CA ALA A 218 1.51 -15.86 -11.37
C ALA A 218 0.99 -14.44 -11.62
N MET A 219 -0.03 -14.03 -10.87
CA MET A 219 -0.27 -12.62 -10.63
C MET A 219 0.94 -12.07 -9.87
N ALA A 220 1.46 -10.95 -10.32
CA ALA A 220 2.60 -10.26 -9.72
C ALA A 220 2.40 -8.73 -9.77
N TYR A 221 3.27 -8.02 -9.08
CA TYR A 221 3.37 -6.57 -9.13
C TYR A 221 4.71 -6.11 -9.71
N GLY A 222 4.75 -4.88 -10.23
CA GLY A 222 5.99 -4.29 -10.76
C GLY A 222 7.11 -4.18 -9.72
N THR A 223 6.77 -4.08 -8.44
CA THR A 223 7.72 -3.96 -7.32
C THR A 223 8.08 -5.32 -6.68
N ASP A 224 7.61 -6.44 -7.23
CA ASP A 224 7.89 -7.77 -6.69
C ASP A 224 9.33 -8.24 -6.96
N GLY A 225 10.18 -8.22 -5.94
CA GLY A 225 11.51 -8.79 -5.98
C GLY A 225 11.59 -10.31 -6.21
N PRO A 226 10.65 -11.13 -5.69
CA PRO A 226 10.65 -12.57 -5.88
C PRO A 226 10.55 -13.05 -7.32
N VAL A 227 9.99 -12.27 -8.25
CA VAL A 227 9.80 -12.69 -9.65
C VAL A 227 11.10 -13.17 -10.27
N ALA A 228 12.11 -12.33 -10.32
CA ALA A 228 13.41 -12.68 -10.90
C ALA A 228 14.16 -13.72 -10.06
N ALA A 229 14.12 -13.60 -8.72
CA ALA A 229 14.81 -14.49 -7.80
C ALA A 229 14.31 -15.95 -7.89
N LEU A 230 13.04 -16.16 -8.23
CA LEU A 230 12.43 -17.49 -8.37
C LEU A 230 12.32 -17.95 -9.85
N GLY A 231 13.01 -17.28 -10.76
CA GLY A 231 13.10 -17.69 -12.16
C GLY A 231 11.84 -17.45 -12.98
N LEU A 232 11.03 -16.46 -12.59
CA LEU A 232 9.90 -15.99 -13.39
C LEU A 232 10.30 -14.74 -14.19
N GLN A 233 9.50 -14.42 -15.19
CA GLN A 233 9.61 -13.22 -16.01
C GLN A 233 8.25 -12.54 -16.11
N THR A 234 8.19 -11.23 -15.83
CA THR A 234 6.99 -10.42 -16.05
C THR A 234 6.73 -10.20 -17.53
N LEU A 235 5.45 -10.23 -17.91
CA LEU A 235 5.00 -9.87 -19.25
C LEU A 235 4.71 -8.37 -19.32
N SER A 236 5.24 -7.70 -20.34
CA SER A 236 4.95 -6.29 -20.55
C SER A 236 3.50 -6.07 -21.01
N ASP A 237 2.97 -4.89 -20.67
CA ASP A 237 1.65 -4.42 -21.07
C ASP A 237 1.76 -3.28 -22.11
N PRO A 238 1.99 -3.57 -23.41
CA PRO A 238 2.19 -2.54 -24.43
C PRO A 238 0.93 -1.69 -24.71
N GLN A 239 -0.25 -2.14 -24.31
CA GLN A 239 -1.47 -1.35 -24.42
C GLN A 239 -1.69 -0.42 -23.21
N GLY A 240 -0.88 -0.54 -22.16
CA GLY A 240 -1.00 0.27 -20.96
C GLY A 240 -2.38 0.11 -20.30
N VAL A 241 -2.86 -1.12 -20.15
CA VAL A 241 -4.19 -1.42 -19.61
C VAL A 241 -4.29 -0.98 -18.15
N GLN A 242 -3.22 -1.22 -17.38
CA GLN A 242 -3.24 -0.91 -15.95
C GLN A 242 -2.99 0.57 -15.64
N PRO A 243 -3.60 1.13 -14.59
CA PRO A 243 -3.20 2.38 -13.98
C PRO A 243 -1.74 2.36 -13.50
N ILE A 244 -1.19 3.54 -13.23
CA ILE A 244 0.05 3.68 -12.46
C ILE A 244 -0.30 3.64 -10.97
N TYR A 245 0.33 2.73 -10.24
CA TYR A 245 0.10 2.49 -8.82
C TYR A 245 1.31 2.97 -7.99
N ALA A 246 1.44 4.28 -7.81
CA ALA A 246 2.49 4.83 -6.94
C ALA A 246 2.09 4.69 -5.47
N PRO A 247 2.92 4.05 -4.62
CA PRO A 247 2.63 3.92 -3.18
C PRO A 247 2.66 5.27 -2.48
N ALA A 248 1.67 5.57 -1.66
CA ALA A 248 1.61 6.81 -0.89
C ALA A 248 0.96 6.59 0.49
N PRO A 249 1.40 7.28 1.54
CA PRO A 249 0.65 7.27 2.79
C PRO A 249 -0.69 8.00 2.60
N VAL A 250 -1.76 7.39 3.08
CA VAL A 250 -3.10 7.98 3.14
C VAL A 250 -3.49 8.13 4.59
N VAL A 251 -3.83 9.33 4.99
CA VAL A 251 -4.11 9.70 6.38
C VAL A 251 -5.44 10.43 6.52
N ARG A 252 -6.17 10.19 7.58
CA ARG A 252 -7.39 10.94 7.89
C ARG A 252 -7.06 12.39 8.20
N ALA A 253 -7.85 13.33 7.67
CA ALA A 253 -7.63 14.76 7.88
C ALA A 253 -7.58 15.15 9.38
N ALA A 254 -8.39 14.52 10.22
CA ALA A 254 -8.38 14.74 11.67
C ALA A 254 -7.03 14.39 12.33
N VAL A 255 -6.32 13.38 11.82
CA VAL A 255 -4.98 13.00 12.33
C VAL A 255 -3.94 14.05 11.97
N LEU A 256 -4.02 14.63 10.76
CA LEU A 256 -3.13 15.73 10.36
C LEU A 256 -3.41 17.03 11.12
N GLN A 257 -4.65 17.27 11.57
CA GLN A 257 -4.94 18.40 12.46
C GLN A 257 -4.23 18.22 13.81
N GLN A 258 -4.15 16.98 14.30
CA GLN A 258 -3.48 16.64 15.56
C GLN A 258 -1.95 16.57 15.40
N TYR A 259 -1.47 16.06 14.28
CA TYR A 259 -0.05 15.87 13.96
C TYR A 259 0.29 16.45 12.58
N PRO A 260 0.34 17.77 12.42
CA PRO A 260 0.53 18.41 11.11
C PRO A 260 1.92 18.12 10.48
N GLN A 261 2.87 17.63 11.27
CA GLN A 261 4.22 17.31 10.81
C GLN A 261 4.34 15.95 10.11
N ILE A 262 3.31 15.10 10.12
CA ILE A 262 3.38 13.73 9.54
C ILE A 262 3.83 13.76 8.08
N ASP A 263 3.35 14.71 7.27
CA ASP A 263 3.81 14.84 5.89
C ASP A 263 5.31 15.15 5.80
N ALA A 264 5.79 16.08 6.61
CA ALA A 264 7.21 16.43 6.65
C ALA A 264 8.12 15.26 7.08
N TRP A 265 7.64 14.39 7.95
CA TRP A 265 8.37 13.20 8.40
C TRP A 265 8.37 12.07 7.35
N LEU A 266 7.25 11.84 6.66
CA LEU A 266 7.10 10.75 5.70
C LEU A 266 7.59 11.10 4.29
N LYS A 267 7.56 12.38 3.89
CA LYS A 267 8.00 12.83 2.57
C LYS A 267 9.43 12.38 2.22
N PRO A 268 10.48 12.62 3.05
CA PRO A 268 11.83 12.17 2.72
C PRO A 268 11.98 10.66 2.66
N VAL A 269 11.09 9.93 3.32
CA VAL A 269 11.04 8.46 3.33
C VAL A 269 10.50 7.95 2.01
N PHE A 270 9.25 8.32 1.68
CA PHE A 270 8.59 7.84 0.47
C PHE A 270 9.28 8.29 -0.82
N SER A 271 9.89 9.48 -0.84
CA SER A 271 10.67 9.96 -1.99
C SER A 271 11.90 9.10 -2.32
N ARG A 272 12.36 8.22 -1.43
CA ARG A 272 13.50 7.32 -1.64
C ARG A 272 13.10 5.87 -1.93
N LEU A 273 11.81 5.57 -1.93
CA LEU A 273 11.28 4.24 -2.20
C LEU A 273 11.01 4.09 -3.72
N ASP A 274 12.06 4.11 -4.53
CA ASP A 274 11.93 3.81 -5.94
C ASP A 274 11.65 2.32 -6.18
N GLU A 275 11.32 1.96 -7.42
CA GLU A 275 10.93 0.60 -7.80
C GLU A 275 12.02 -0.43 -7.46
N LYS A 276 13.30 -0.10 -7.74
CA LYS A 276 14.42 -1.00 -7.43
C LYS A 276 14.63 -1.18 -5.93
N THR A 277 14.45 -0.12 -5.15
CA THR A 277 14.51 -0.17 -3.69
C THR A 277 13.41 -1.07 -3.15
N LEU A 278 12.16 -0.90 -3.61
CA LEU A 278 11.04 -1.73 -3.19
C LEU A 278 11.24 -3.20 -3.59
N GLN A 279 11.67 -3.48 -4.82
CA GLN A 279 12.01 -4.84 -5.25
C GLN A 279 13.05 -5.50 -4.34
N ALA A 280 14.13 -4.77 -4.00
CA ALA A 280 15.17 -5.30 -3.13
C ALA A 280 14.68 -5.57 -1.70
N LEU A 281 13.88 -4.67 -1.13
CA LEU A 281 13.32 -4.83 0.21
C LEU A 281 12.27 -5.94 0.27
N ASN A 282 11.40 -6.02 -0.72
CA ASN A 282 10.40 -7.09 -0.85
C ASN A 282 11.06 -8.47 -1.02
N ALA A 283 12.20 -8.55 -1.77
CA ALA A 283 12.95 -9.78 -1.90
C ALA A 283 13.54 -10.28 -0.56
N LYS A 284 14.06 -9.38 0.28
CA LYS A 284 14.54 -9.74 1.62
C LYS A 284 13.44 -10.39 2.47
N ILE A 285 12.22 -9.89 2.37
CA ILE A 285 11.09 -10.43 3.13
C ILE A 285 10.61 -11.74 2.50
N ALA A 286 10.26 -11.73 1.23
CA ALA A 286 9.54 -12.83 0.58
C ALA A 286 10.44 -14.01 0.16
N VAL A 287 11.74 -13.76 -0.14
CA VAL A 287 12.70 -14.79 -0.58
C VAL A 287 13.62 -15.21 0.54
N GLU A 288 14.20 -14.23 1.26
CA GLU A 288 15.15 -14.50 2.34
C GLU A 288 14.46 -14.78 3.68
N GLY A 289 13.14 -14.58 3.78
CA GLY A 289 12.34 -14.84 4.99
C GLY A 289 12.62 -13.87 6.13
N GLN A 290 13.13 -12.68 5.83
CA GLN A 290 13.40 -11.67 6.85
C GLN A 290 12.10 -11.03 7.35
N ASP A 291 12.06 -10.67 8.63
CA ASP A 291 10.93 -9.97 9.23
C ASP A 291 10.76 -8.56 8.64
N ALA A 292 9.55 -8.20 8.20
CA ALA A 292 9.25 -6.93 7.53
C ALA A 292 9.56 -5.71 8.41
N LYS A 293 9.32 -5.81 9.73
CA LYS A 293 9.65 -4.75 10.70
C LYS A 293 11.16 -4.53 10.80
N LYS A 294 11.93 -5.63 10.79
CA LYS A 294 13.39 -5.58 10.81
C LYS A 294 13.94 -4.97 9.51
N VAL A 295 13.46 -5.44 8.35
CA VAL A 295 13.85 -4.89 7.04
C VAL A 295 13.55 -3.38 6.95
N ALA A 296 12.37 -2.95 7.42
CA ALA A 296 12.01 -1.54 7.49
C ALA A 296 12.97 -0.74 8.37
N ALA A 297 13.29 -1.24 9.59
CA ALA A 297 14.20 -0.59 10.53
C ALA A 297 15.61 -0.42 9.95
N GLU A 298 16.17 -1.50 9.39
CA GLU A 298 17.50 -1.50 8.80
C GLU A 298 17.60 -0.52 7.63
N TRP A 299 16.59 -0.50 6.74
CA TRP A 299 16.56 0.42 5.62
C TRP A 299 16.46 1.88 6.08
N LEU A 300 15.56 2.18 7.02
CA LEU A 300 15.42 3.54 7.57
C LEU A 300 16.71 4.02 8.23
N GLN A 301 17.43 3.16 8.98
CA GLN A 301 18.73 3.47 9.58
C GLN A 301 19.82 3.72 8.51
N GLN A 302 19.91 2.87 7.49
CA GLN A 302 20.84 3.02 6.38
C GLN A 302 20.61 4.34 5.64
N GLN A 303 19.36 4.76 5.50
CA GLN A 303 18.99 6.04 4.88
C GLN A 303 19.14 7.24 5.83
N LYS A 304 19.49 7.03 7.09
CA LYS A 304 19.56 8.07 8.15
C LYS A 304 18.23 8.79 8.36
N LEU A 305 17.13 8.02 8.34
CA LEU A 305 15.76 8.50 8.50
C LEU A 305 15.15 8.14 9.87
N LEU A 306 15.87 7.34 10.67
CA LEU A 306 15.60 7.07 12.09
C LEU A 306 16.65 7.68 13.01
#